data_831fe914fc63328244c4105dc2acf1b0
#
_entry.id   831fe914fc63328244c4105dc2acf1b0
#
_cell.length_a   1.000
_cell.length_b   1.000
_cell.length_c   1.000
_cell.angle_alpha   90.00
_cell.angle_beta   90.00
_cell.angle_gamma   90.00
#
_symmetry.space_group_name_H-M   'P 1'
#
loop_
_entity.id
_entity.type
_entity.pdbx_description
1 polymer ?
#
loop_
_entity_poly.entity_id
_entity_poly.type
_entity_poly.pdbx_seq_one_letter_code
_entity_poly.pdbx_strand_id
1 'polypeptide(L)'
;MDKRVLVVDDDRLIREMTRDALVQEGFRVATAASGREALSRLGDEGPFDLVITDLSMREMDGLELLERVKRASPRTEVIVLTGYASLESALQAMRLGAADYLRKPVSAPEITYGVKRTLLRRRLIDENESLRGSIQAFEAARPLASCLESGDVLPLALDILLRVTGRTRALGRLVDLPSHTGEGLELRGFSAERGADLRALVEQGKLFDPSDLERAAVSALEDASATLGPLDLGDGHILALPIRVEGRIAGAVWLLADGRAFAADEVERAELVVEQAELALINSERFLQAREKAFVDDVTSLYNARYLLSALDREVNRAARSQSKLSVLFLDLDRFKAVNDRFGHLIGSRVLRELGALLQESVRAIDTVGRYGGDEFTILLVDTGLEGALSVADRIRQSVADHGFGAERGLDLRLTISVGVATFPVHGESRERLLDLADKAMYLAKALGRNMVCSADDLSQPSRNPGGGSAP
;
A
#
# COMPACT_ATOMS: atom_id res chain seq x y z
N MET A 1 -13.12 26.05 -29.86
CA MET A 1 -12.13 26.35 -28.81
C MET A 1 -12.72 27.36 -27.84
N ASP A 2 -12.92 27.02 -26.57
CA ASP A 2 -13.61 27.94 -25.64
C ASP A 2 -12.63 28.93 -24.96
N LYS A 3 -11.71 29.49 -25.77
CA LYS A 3 -10.67 30.41 -25.30
C LYS A 3 -11.14 31.87 -25.38
N ARG A 4 -10.90 32.62 -24.29
CA ARG A 4 -11.33 34.03 -24.12
C ARG A 4 -10.19 34.97 -24.48
N VAL A 5 -10.44 35.85 -25.43
CA VAL A 5 -9.48 36.87 -25.90
C VAL A 5 -10.03 38.24 -25.62
N LEU A 6 -9.22 39.15 -25.06
CA LEU A 6 -9.55 40.55 -24.88
C LEU A 6 -8.76 41.37 -25.91
N VAL A 7 -9.47 42.18 -26.74
CA VAL A 7 -8.85 43.06 -27.72
C VAL A 7 -8.95 44.50 -27.22
N VAL A 8 -7.80 45.18 -27.09
CA VAL A 8 -7.67 46.51 -26.55
C VAL A 8 -7.01 47.42 -27.60
N ASP A 9 -7.73 48.36 -28.13
CA ASP A 9 -7.24 49.33 -29.12
C ASP A 9 -8.15 50.56 -29.06
N ASP A 10 -7.62 51.76 -29.09
CA ASP A 10 -8.42 53.02 -29.09
C ASP A 10 -9.03 53.29 -30.47
N ASP A 11 -8.44 52.74 -31.57
CA ASP A 11 -9.04 52.76 -32.90
C ASP A 11 -10.17 51.70 -32.99
N ARG A 12 -11.40 52.21 -33.18
CA ARG A 12 -12.60 51.40 -33.31
C ARG A 12 -12.53 50.40 -34.48
N LEU A 13 -11.97 50.84 -35.63
CA LEU A 13 -11.93 50.01 -36.83
C LEU A 13 -11.00 48.81 -36.63
N ILE A 14 -9.81 49.03 -36.10
CA ILE A 14 -8.84 47.96 -35.79
C ILE A 14 -9.42 47.00 -34.76
N ARG A 15 -10.06 47.51 -33.72
CA ARG A 15 -10.68 46.74 -32.66
C ARG A 15 -11.80 45.83 -33.18
N GLU A 16 -12.71 46.36 -34.02
CA GLU A 16 -13.81 45.59 -34.61
C GLU A 16 -13.29 44.55 -35.62
N MET A 17 -12.36 44.91 -36.50
CA MET A 17 -11.72 43.99 -37.45
C MET A 17 -11.03 42.81 -36.71
N THR A 18 -10.27 43.11 -35.68
CA THR A 18 -9.58 42.08 -34.88
C THR A 18 -10.58 41.16 -34.18
N ARG A 19 -11.64 41.74 -33.58
CA ARG A 19 -12.71 40.95 -32.96
C ARG A 19 -13.35 39.99 -33.97
N ASP A 20 -13.78 40.51 -35.11
CA ASP A 20 -14.52 39.76 -36.12
C ASP A 20 -13.66 38.60 -36.68
N ALA A 21 -12.38 38.86 -36.94
CA ALA A 21 -11.44 37.84 -37.39
C ALA A 21 -11.28 36.70 -36.35
N LEU A 22 -11.20 37.02 -35.07
CA LEU A 22 -11.05 36.04 -34.02
C LEU A 22 -12.35 35.30 -33.72
N VAL A 23 -13.51 35.97 -33.79
CA VAL A 23 -14.83 35.33 -33.65
C VAL A 23 -15.08 34.31 -34.76
N GLN A 24 -14.69 34.63 -36.01
CA GLN A 24 -14.77 33.66 -37.13
C GLN A 24 -13.93 32.39 -36.90
N GLU A 25 -12.84 32.50 -36.16
CA GLU A 25 -11.99 31.36 -35.78
C GLU A 25 -12.46 30.63 -34.49
N GLY A 26 -13.62 31.04 -33.94
CA GLY A 26 -14.26 30.35 -32.80
C GLY A 26 -13.75 30.78 -31.43
N PHE A 27 -13.09 31.93 -31.32
CA PHE A 27 -12.71 32.52 -30.03
C PHE A 27 -13.88 33.29 -29.40
N ARG A 28 -13.94 33.33 -28.08
CA ARG A 28 -14.81 34.25 -27.34
C ARG A 28 -14.06 35.56 -27.15
N VAL A 29 -14.54 36.63 -27.79
CA VAL A 29 -13.82 37.89 -27.83
C VAL A 29 -14.58 38.97 -27.09
N ALA A 30 -13.92 39.60 -26.10
CA ALA A 30 -14.32 40.85 -25.51
C ALA A 30 -13.44 42.00 -26.10
N THR A 31 -13.93 43.20 -26.03
CA THR A 31 -13.19 44.37 -26.56
C THR A 31 -13.15 45.50 -25.54
N ALA A 32 -12.08 46.26 -25.50
CA ALA A 32 -11.95 47.46 -24.68
C ALA A 32 -11.35 48.61 -25.50
N ALA A 33 -11.81 49.85 -25.31
CA ALA A 33 -11.34 51.00 -26.01
C ALA A 33 -10.16 51.73 -25.32
N SER A 34 -9.76 51.24 -24.13
CA SER A 34 -8.63 51.78 -23.37
C SER A 34 -8.05 50.74 -22.41
N GLY A 35 -6.81 50.97 -21.95
CA GLY A 35 -6.19 50.14 -20.94
C GLY A 35 -6.96 50.08 -19.60
N ARG A 36 -7.62 51.19 -19.24
CA ARG A 36 -8.44 51.25 -18.01
C ARG A 36 -9.69 50.35 -18.12
N GLU A 37 -10.39 50.39 -19.26
CA GLU A 37 -11.53 49.54 -19.53
C GLU A 37 -11.10 48.07 -19.55
N ALA A 38 -9.94 47.78 -20.14
CA ALA A 38 -9.39 46.42 -20.16
C ALA A 38 -9.14 45.86 -18.75
N LEU A 39 -8.56 46.64 -17.85
CA LEU A 39 -8.34 46.24 -16.46
C LEU A 39 -9.64 46.06 -15.68
N SER A 40 -10.66 46.91 -15.91
CA SER A 40 -11.98 46.69 -15.30
C SER A 40 -12.59 45.36 -15.75
N ARG A 41 -12.57 45.08 -17.07
CA ARG A 41 -13.08 43.78 -17.59
C ARG A 41 -12.33 42.58 -17.05
N LEU A 42 -11.00 42.67 -16.89
CA LEU A 42 -10.19 41.62 -16.27
C LEU A 42 -10.60 41.34 -14.81
N GLY A 43 -11.00 42.39 -14.05
CA GLY A 43 -11.50 42.29 -12.71
C GLY A 43 -12.92 41.71 -12.64
N ASP A 44 -13.82 42.19 -13.49
CA ASP A 44 -15.26 41.92 -13.43
C ASP A 44 -15.64 40.57 -14.09
N GLU A 45 -15.00 40.25 -15.24
CA GLU A 45 -15.32 39.08 -16.05
C GLU A 45 -14.40 37.87 -15.77
N GLY A 46 -13.40 38.06 -14.93
CA GLY A 46 -12.39 37.04 -14.62
C GLY A 46 -11.27 36.98 -15.70
N PRO A 47 -10.34 36.00 -15.57
CA PRO A 47 -9.15 35.96 -16.41
C PRO A 47 -9.48 35.67 -17.88
N PHE A 48 -8.73 36.30 -18.77
CA PHE A 48 -8.70 35.98 -20.20
C PHE A 48 -7.48 35.09 -20.49
N ASP A 49 -7.57 34.23 -21.51
CA ASP A 49 -6.45 33.41 -21.96
C ASP A 49 -5.39 34.23 -22.67
N LEU A 50 -5.84 35.29 -23.40
CA LEU A 50 -4.97 36.18 -24.15
C LEU A 50 -5.52 37.60 -24.21
N VAL A 51 -4.64 38.58 -24.11
CA VAL A 51 -4.92 39.98 -24.37
C VAL A 51 -4.14 40.46 -25.60
N ILE A 52 -4.81 41.13 -26.55
CA ILE A 52 -4.17 41.84 -27.65
C ILE A 52 -4.29 43.32 -27.32
N THR A 53 -3.19 44.03 -27.24
CA THR A 53 -3.22 45.48 -26.94
C THR A 53 -2.45 46.29 -27.93
N ASP A 54 -3.00 47.45 -28.33
CA ASP A 54 -2.18 48.46 -28.99
C ASP A 54 -1.12 49.00 -28.03
N LEU A 55 0.05 49.28 -28.55
CA LEU A 55 1.13 49.95 -27.83
C LEU A 55 0.79 51.41 -27.51
N SER A 56 0.24 52.15 -28.48
CA SER A 56 0.09 53.59 -28.43
C SER A 56 -1.37 53.99 -28.17
N MET A 57 -1.80 53.89 -26.92
CA MET A 57 -3.13 54.32 -26.50
C MET A 57 -3.07 55.53 -25.59
N ARG A 58 -4.20 56.27 -25.54
CA ARG A 58 -4.34 57.42 -24.65
C ARG A 58 -4.46 56.99 -23.19
N GLU A 59 -4.01 57.79 -22.24
CA GLU A 59 -4.07 57.62 -20.77
C GLU A 59 -3.20 56.50 -20.22
N MET A 60 -3.22 55.33 -20.81
CA MET A 60 -2.44 54.14 -20.43
C MET A 60 -1.93 53.46 -21.69
N ASP A 61 -0.64 53.36 -21.83
CA ASP A 61 -0.03 52.69 -22.98
C ASP A 61 -0.07 51.15 -22.85
N GLY A 62 0.18 50.47 -23.96
CA GLY A 62 0.12 49.02 -23.99
C GLY A 62 1.19 48.32 -23.14
N LEU A 63 2.33 48.97 -22.86
CA LEU A 63 3.37 48.43 -21.99
C LEU A 63 2.94 48.47 -20.51
N GLU A 64 2.33 49.57 -20.09
CA GLU A 64 1.77 49.68 -18.74
C GLU A 64 0.62 48.70 -18.54
N LEU A 65 -0.24 48.51 -19.52
CA LEU A 65 -1.30 47.51 -19.49
C LEU A 65 -0.71 46.09 -19.38
N LEU A 66 0.28 45.77 -20.20
CA LEU A 66 0.99 44.47 -20.15
C LEU A 66 1.53 44.17 -18.75
N GLU A 67 2.24 45.13 -18.14
CA GLU A 67 2.80 44.95 -16.80
C GLU A 67 1.71 44.67 -15.75
N ARG A 68 0.61 45.44 -15.80
CA ARG A 68 -0.51 45.27 -14.87
C ARG A 68 -1.23 43.94 -15.10
N VAL A 69 -1.44 43.50 -16.34
CA VAL A 69 -2.04 42.20 -16.68
C VAL A 69 -1.16 41.05 -16.17
N LYS A 70 0.16 41.10 -16.42
CA LYS A 70 1.08 40.07 -15.98
C LYS A 70 1.21 39.99 -14.43
N ARG A 71 1.06 41.13 -13.75
CA ARG A 71 1.05 41.18 -12.28
C ARG A 71 -0.24 40.60 -11.69
N ALA A 72 -1.39 40.92 -12.29
CA ALA A 72 -2.70 40.42 -11.82
C ALA A 72 -2.98 38.96 -12.23
N SER A 73 -2.58 38.59 -13.44
CA SER A 73 -2.85 37.31 -14.06
C SER A 73 -1.61 36.81 -14.84
N PRO A 74 -0.59 36.22 -14.18
CA PRO A 74 0.66 35.81 -14.83
C PRO A 74 0.47 34.81 -15.99
N ARG A 75 -0.62 34.02 -15.94
CA ARG A 75 -0.97 33.04 -16.98
C ARG A 75 -1.62 33.62 -18.23
N THR A 76 -2.15 34.86 -18.17
CA THR A 76 -2.72 35.53 -19.32
C THR A 76 -1.61 35.92 -20.30
N GLU A 77 -1.70 35.43 -21.53
CA GLU A 77 -0.73 35.81 -22.56
C GLU A 77 -1.07 37.19 -23.13
N VAL A 78 -0.05 37.94 -23.54
CA VAL A 78 -0.25 39.30 -24.10
C VAL A 78 0.50 39.44 -25.43
N ILE A 79 -0.23 39.84 -26.46
CA ILE A 79 0.32 40.21 -27.78
C ILE A 79 0.21 41.72 -27.91
N VAL A 80 1.29 42.39 -28.26
CA VAL A 80 1.32 43.86 -28.45
C VAL A 80 1.26 44.22 -29.95
N LEU A 81 0.33 45.08 -30.31
CA LEU A 81 0.28 45.66 -31.65
C LEU A 81 1.05 46.99 -31.64
N THR A 82 1.83 47.28 -32.66
CA THR A 82 2.64 48.53 -32.73
C THR A 82 2.70 49.10 -34.13
N GLY A 83 2.43 50.39 -34.27
CA GLY A 83 2.57 51.15 -35.53
C GLY A 83 4.00 51.63 -35.80
N TYR A 84 4.76 51.87 -34.76
CA TYR A 84 6.18 52.21 -34.80
C TYR A 84 7.01 51.17 -34.11
N ALA A 85 7.42 50.17 -34.84
CA ALA A 85 8.33 49.17 -34.32
C ALA A 85 9.76 49.75 -34.23
N SER A 86 10.07 50.52 -33.18
CA SER A 86 11.47 50.64 -32.80
C SER A 86 11.91 49.31 -32.16
N LEU A 87 13.13 48.89 -32.47
CA LEU A 87 13.71 47.69 -31.83
C LEU A 87 13.62 47.79 -30.31
N GLU A 88 13.70 49.00 -29.80
CA GLU A 88 13.66 49.31 -28.37
C GLU A 88 12.30 49.00 -27.72
N SER A 89 11.17 49.42 -28.35
CA SER A 89 9.82 49.15 -27.82
C SER A 89 9.44 47.66 -27.88
N ALA A 90 9.87 46.96 -28.94
CA ALA A 90 9.67 45.52 -29.04
C ALA A 90 10.47 44.75 -27.96
N LEU A 91 11.75 45.12 -27.75
CA LEU A 91 12.59 44.55 -26.71
C LEU A 91 12.03 44.84 -25.30
N GLN A 92 11.48 46.02 -25.07
CA GLN A 92 10.86 46.37 -23.80
C GLN A 92 9.58 45.54 -23.54
N ALA A 93 8.71 45.38 -24.54
CA ALA A 93 7.54 44.51 -24.43
C ALA A 93 7.91 43.07 -24.08
N MET A 94 8.92 42.50 -24.75
CA MET A 94 9.39 41.16 -24.49
C MET A 94 9.99 41.02 -23.07
N ARG A 95 10.74 42.02 -22.58
CA ARG A 95 11.26 42.03 -21.19
C ARG A 95 10.15 42.09 -20.13
N LEU A 96 9.04 42.78 -20.44
CA LEU A 96 7.87 42.83 -19.56
C LEU A 96 6.97 41.60 -19.65
N GLY A 97 7.33 40.63 -20.50
CA GLY A 97 6.63 39.34 -20.60
C GLY A 97 5.56 39.27 -21.68
N ALA A 98 5.62 40.13 -22.72
CA ALA A 98 4.79 39.95 -23.91
C ALA A 98 5.12 38.60 -24.57
N ALA A 99 4.09 37.86 -24.97
CA ALA A 99 4.27 36.58 -25.65
C ALA A 99 4.67 36.75 -27.11
N ASP A 100 4.21 37.84 -27.71
CA ASP A 100 4.51 38.19 -29.09
C ASP A 100 4.26 39.71 -29.36
N TYR A 101 4.77 40.22 -30.47
CA TYR A 101 4.40 41.52 -30.96
C TYR A 101 4.10 41.46 -32.46
N LEU A 102 3.15 42.29 -32.95
CA LEU A 102 2.77 42.36 -34.34
C LEU A 102 2.85 43.83 -34.80
N ARG A 103 3.38 44.01 -36.01
CA ARG A 103 3.56 45.36 -36.58
C ARG A 103 2.33 45.78 -37.36
N LYS A 104 1.79 46.99 -37.09
CA LYS A 104 0.74 47.63 -37.91
C LYS A 104 1.35 48.19 -39.21
N PRO A 105 0.68 48.15 -40.35
CA PRO A 105 -0.64 47.57 -40.56
C PRO A 105 -0.59 46.04 -40.49
N VAL A 106 -1.48 45.41 -39.72
CA VAL A 106 -1.59 43.96 -39.49
C VAL A 106 -2.86 43.44 -40.18
N SER A 107 -2.74 42.32 -40.88
CA SER A 107 -3.88 41.66 -41.51
C SER A 107 -4.60 40.73 -40.55
N ALA A 108 -5.89 40.44 -40.80
CA ALA A 108 -6.67 39.48 -40.03
C ALA A 108 -6.00 38.08 -39.93
N PRO A 109 -5.44 37.50 -41.04
CA PRO A 109 -4.70 36.26 -40.96
C PRO A 109 -3.44 36.32 -40.07
N GLU A 110 -2.72 37.42 -40.05
CA GLU A 110 -1.54 37.58 -39.18
C GLU A 110 -1.93 37.63 -37.70
N ILE A 111 -3.02 38.33 -37.35
CA ILE A 111 -3.54 38.35 -35.98
C ILE A 111 -3.97 36.95 -35.54
N THR A 112 -4.78 36.28 -36.36
CA THR A 112 -5.29 34.93 -36.02
C THR A 112 -4.17 33.91 -35.91
N TYR A 113 -3.16 34.00 -36.76
CA TYR A 113 -1.97 33.15 -36.68
C TYR A 113 -1.16 33.42 -35.39
N GLY A 114 -0.91 34.70 -35.05
CA GLY A 114 -0.22 35.10 -33.84
C GLY A 114 -0.93 34.58 -32.58
N VAL A 115 -2.26 34.75 -32.51
CA VAL A 115 -3.07 34.24 -31.39
C VAL A 115 -3.01 32.71 -31.27
N LYS A 116 -3.24 32.01 -32.39
CA LYS A 116 -3.17 30.53 -32.39
C LYS A 116 -1.81 30.02 -31.96
N ARG A 117 -0.73 30.61 -32.48
CA ARG A 117 0.66 30.26 -32.12
C ARG A 117 0.94 30.48 -30.64
N THR A 118 0.55 31.62 -30.11
CA THR A 118 0.75 31.98 -28.70
C THR A 118 0.00 31.06 -27.77
N LEU A 119 -1.28 30.80 -28.04
CA LEU A 119 -2.09 29.88 -27.23
C LEU A 119 -1.61 28.42 -27.31
N LEU A 120 -1.17 27.97 -28.49
CA LEU A 120 -0.59 26.64 -28.66
C LEU A 120 0.72 26.51 -27.86
N ARG A 121 1.61 27.50 -27.95
CA ARG A 121 2.85 27.53 -27.18
C ARG A 121 2.55 27.47 -25.68
N ARG A 122 1.59 28.23 -25.18
CA ARG A 122 1.19 28.20 -23.77
C ARG A 122 0.69 26.81 -23.35
N ARG A 123 -0.20 26.23 -24.15
CA ARG A 123 -0.71 24.89 -23.90
C ARG A 123 0.41 23.85 -23.80
N LEU A 124 1.39 23.89 -24.73
CA LEU A 124 2.52 22.95 -24.69
C LEU A 124 3.41 23.15 -23.45
N ILE A 125 3.55 24.39 -22.96
CA ILE A 125 4.26 24.67 -21.70
C ILE A 125 3.48 24.07 -20.52
N ASP A 126 2.18 24.33 -20.42
CA ASP A 126 1.34 23.82 -19.35
C ASP A 126 1.30 22.27 -19.34
N GLU A 127 1.17 21.63 -20.52
CA GLU A 127 1.24 20.17 -20.66
C GLU A 127 2.62 19.62 -20.24
N ASN A 128 3.73 20.31 -20.58
CA ASN A 128 5.07 19.88 -20.18
C ASN A 128 5.31 20.02 -18.68
N GLU A 129 4.79 21.09 -18.06
CA GLU A 129 4.84 21.29 -16.62
C GLU A 129 4.04 20.21 -15.88
N SER A 130 2.82 19.89 -16.34
CA SER A 130 2.01 18.79 -15.80
C SER A 130 2.73 17.45 -15.90
N LEU A 131 3.24 17.09 -17.10
CA LEU A 131 3.98 15.85 -17.31
C LEU A 131 5.20 15.74 -16.39
N ARG A 132 5.96 16.82 -16.21
CA ARG A 132 7.09 16.83 -15.29
C ARG A 132 6.65 16.61 -13.84
N GLY A 133 5.55 17.24 -13.43
CA GLY A 133 4.95 17.04 -12.12
C GLY A 133 4.54 15.58 -11.88
N SER A 134 3.91 14.95 -12.89
CA SER A 134 3.47 13.54 -12.83
C SER A 134 4.68 12.58 -12.76
N ILE A 135 5.76 12.85 -13.54
CA ILE A 135 7.00 12.07 -13.46
C ILE A 135 7.62 12.18 -12.06
N GLN A 136 7.70 13.39 -11.51
CA GLN A 136 8.24 13.60 -10.16
C GLN A 136 7.40 12.90 -9.08
N ALA A 137 6.08 12.91 -9.20
CA ALA A 137 5.19 12.18 -8.29
C ALA A 137 5.42 10.66 -8.37
N PHE A 138 5.53 10.12 -9.58
CA PHE A 138 5.82 8.70 -9.81
C PHE A 138 7.18 8.29 -9.23
N GLU A 139 8.24 9.07 -9.49
CA GLU A 139 9.57 8.82 -8.93
C GLU A 139 9.56 8.91 -7.39
N ALA A 140 8.84 9.88 -6.83
CA ALA A 140 8.69 10.01 -5.38
C ALA A 140 7.96 8.83 -4.75
N ALA A 141 7.01 8.22 -5.47
CA ALA A 141 6.23 7.06 -5.02
C ALA A 141 6.98 5.71 -5.20
N ARG A 142 8.08 5.69 -5.93
CA ARG A 142 8.86 4.46 -6.18
C ARG A 142 9.22 3.64 -4.93
N PRO A 143 9.55 4.23 -3.76
CA PRO A 143 9.81 3.47 -2.55
C PRO A 143 8.64 2.60 -2.08
N LEU A 144 7.39 2.95 -2.41
CA LEU A 144 6.21 2.13 -2.08
C LEU A 144 6.30 0.73 -2.67
N ALA A 145 6.84 0.60 -3.89
CA ALA A 145 6.99 -0.70 -4.56
C ALA A 145 7.90 -1.70 -3.80
N SER A 146 8.73 -1.23 -2.87
CA SER A 146 9.60 -2.07 -2.04
C SER A 146 9.02 -2.41 -0.66
N CYS A 147 7.83 -1.89 -0.30
CA CYS A 147 7.15 -2.25 0.93
C CYS A 147 6.66 -3.70 0.86
N LEU A 148 7.15 -4.55 1.76
CA LEU A 148 6.72 -5.95 1.88
C LEU A 148 5.67 -6.14 2.97
N GLU A 149 5.54 -5.20 3.89
CA GLU A 149 4.55 -5.20 4.96
C GLU A 149 3.48 -4.14 4.67
N SER A 150 2.21 -4.54 4.70
CA SER A 150 1.08 -3.65 4.42
C SER A 150 1.00 -2.47 5.40
N GLY A 151 1.47 -2.66 6.64
CA GLY A 151 1.52 -1.62 7.67
C GLY A 151 2.43 -0.43 7.35
N ASP A 152 3.45 -0.62 6.50
CA ASP A 152 4.40 0.43 6.14
C ASP A 152 3.92 1.28 4.94
N VAL A 153 2.96 0.78 4.17
CA VAL A 153 2.53 1.42 2.92
C VAL A 153 1.82 2.74 3.18
N LEU A 154 0.84 2.76 4.09
CA LEU A 154 0.03 3.96 4.35
C LEU A 154 0.85 5.10 4.95
N PRO A 155 1.68 4.90 6.00
CA PRO A 155 2.56 5.93 6.53
C PRO A 155 3.45 6.56 5.46
N LEU A 156 4.08 5.73 4.64
CA LEU A 156 4.96 6.19 3.57
C LEU A 156 4.20 6.94 2.47
N ALA A 157 3.01 6.45 2.09
CA ALA A 157 2.16 7.10 1.10
C ALA A 157 1.75 8.52 1.55
N LEU A 158 1.38 8.71 2.83
CA LEU A 158 1.04 10.02 3.37
C LEU A 158 2.23 10.98 3.32
N ASP A 159 3.43 10.53 3.69
CA ASP A 159 4.64 11.36 3.64
C ASP A 159 4.99 11.79 2.20
N ILE A 160 4.80 10.89 1.22
CA ILE A 160 4.99 11.19 -0.20
C ILE A 160 3.91 12.17 -0.69
N LEU A 161 2.65 11.94 -0.36
CA LEU A 161 1.53 12.81 -0.75
C LEU A 161 1.73 14.24 -0.28
N LEU A 162 2.11 14.44 0.97
CA LEU A 162 2.42 15.78 1.50
C LEU A 162 3.54 16.46 0.72
N ARG A 163 4.58 15.71 0.38
CA ARG A 163 5.73 16.22 -0.37
C ARG A 163 5.37 16.60 -1.81
N VAL A 164 4.60 15.78 -2.54
CA VAL A 164 4.29 16.04 -3.96
C VAL A 164 3.18 17.09 -4.16
N THR A 165 2.31 17.26 -3.17
CA THR A 165 1.24 18.25 -3.20
C THR A 165 1.63 19.57 -2.52
N GLY A 166 2.70 19.56 -1.71
CA GLY A 166 3.11 20.72 -0.90
C GLY A 166 2.13 21.02 0.24
N ARG A 167 1.26 20.07 0.59
CA ARG A 167 0.33 20.19 1.71
C ARG A 167 1.00 19.78 3.02
N THR A 168 0.41 20.16 4.13
CA THR A 168 1.00 19.97 5.47
C THR A 168 0.21 19.00 6.33
N ARG A 169 -1.06 18.74 6.00
CA ARG A 169 -1.94 17.86 6.78
C ARG A 169 -2.55 16.77 5.91
N ALA A 170 -2.41 15.54 6.38
CA ALA A 170 -3.00 14.37 5.75
C ALA A 170 -3.43 13.36 6.82
N LEU A 171 -4.45 12.59 6.49
CA LEU A 171 -4.84 11.42 7.25
C LEU A 171 -5.16 10.26 6.29
N GLY A 172 -5.00 9.05 6.78
CA GLY A 172 -5.31 7.86 6.01
C GLY A 172 -5.83 6.75 6.90
N ARG A 173 -6.75 5.95 6.38
CA ARG A 173 -7.32 4.79 7.07
C ARG A 173 -7.38 3.61 6.12
N LEU A 174 -6.90 2.45 6.59
CA LEU A 174 -7.11 1.17 5.93
C LEU A 174 -8.19 0.39 6.67
N VAL A 175 -9.03 -0.32 5.92
CA VAL A 175 -10.10 -1.20 6.40
C VAL A 175 -10.07 -2.49 5.56
N ASP A 176 -10.55 -3.60 6.11
CA ASP A 176 -10.74 -4.87 5.38
C ASP A 176 -9.51 -5.43 4.65
N LEU A 177 -8.32 -5.27 5.21
CA LEU A 177 -7.13 -5.97 4.72
C LEU A 177 -6.83 -7.19 5.60
N PRO A 178 -6.72 -8.41 5.06
CA PRO A 178 -6.44 -9.63 5.81
C PRO A 178 -5.17 -9.56 6.66
N SER A 179 -4.16 -8.82 6.17
CA SER A 179 -2.88 -8.62 6.85
C SER A 179 -2.89 -7.50 7.90
N HIS A 180 -3.97 -6.71 7.97
CA HIS A 180 -4.07 -5.54 8.83
C HIS A 180 -5.15 -5.75 9.88
N THR A 181 -4.77 -6.28 11.05
CA THR A 181 -5.69 -6.59 12.16
C THR A 181 -5.94 -5.42 13.11
N GLY A 182 -5.51 -4.20 12.76
CA GLY A 182 -5.64 -2.99 13.59
C GLY A 182 -6.44 -1.90 12.90
N GLU A 183 -7.05 -1.01 13.67
CA GLU A 183 -7.62 0.25 13.18
C GLU A 183 -6.48 1.15 12.71
N GLY A 184 -6.14 1.03 11.43
CA GLY A 184 -5.01 1.69 10.82
C GLY A 184 -5.29 3.16 10.49
N LEU A 185 -5.50 4.02 11.50
CA LEU A 185 -5.54 5.46 11.29
C LEU A 185 -4.14 6.07 11.39
N GLU A 186 -3.65 6.57 10.29
CA GLU A 186 -2.41 7.32 10.19
C GLU A 186 -2.68 8.81 10.04
N LEU A 187 -1.92 9.62 10.77
CA LEU A 187 -2.08 11.08 10.82
C LEU A 187 -0.74 11.77 10.55
N ARG A 188 -0.77 12.83 9.75
CA ARG A 188 0.38 13.70 9.47
C ARG A 188 0.00 15.17 9.59
N GLY A 189 0.84 15.95 10.27
CA GLY A 189 0.66 17.39 10.41
C GLY A 189 -0.41 17.83 11.42
N PHE A 190 -0.80 16.96 12.34
CA PHE A 190 -1.74 17.27 13.41
C PHE A 190 -1.02 17.39 14.77
N SER A 191 -1.52 18.24 15.68
CA SER A 191 -1.05 18.25 17.06
C SER A 191 -1.44 16.94 17.76
N ALA A 192 -0.72 16.60 18.85
CA ALA A 192 -0.99 15.39 19.62
C ALA A 192 -2.43 15.36 20.18
N GLU A 193 -2.94 16.50 20.65
CA GLU A 193 -4.30 16.64 21.18
C GLU A 193 -5.35 16.38 20.08
N ARG A 194 -5.21 17.05 18.93
CA ARG A 194 -6.12 16.88 17.79
C ARG A 194 -6.05 15.49 17.16
N GLY A 195 -4.88 14.88 17.19
CA GLY A 195 -4.68 13.49 16.79
C GLY A 195 -5.40 12.50 17.70
N ALA A 196 -5.44 12.76 19.01
CA ALA A 196 -6.18 11.92 19.96
C ALA A 196 -7.69 12.02 19.73
N ASP A 197 -8.21 13.24 19.50
CA ASP A 197 -9.64 13.47 19.20
C ASP A 197 -10.05 12.74 17.91
N LEU A 198 -9.24 12.82 16.87
CA LEU A 198 -9.47 12.11 15.60
C LEU A 198 -9.52 10.60 15.78
N ARG A 199 -8.61 10.02 16.57
CA ARG A 199 -8.60 8.58 16.88
C ARG A 199 -9.85 8.17 17.64
N ALA A 200 -10.24 8.92 18.67
CA ALA A 200 -11.44 8.65 19.45
C ALA A 200 -12.72 8.66 18.60
N LEU A 201 -12.80 9.54 17.59
CA LEU A 201 -13.94 9.61 16.68
C LEU A 201 -13.99 8.44 15.70
N VAL A 202 -12.83 7.97 15.23
CA VAL A 202 -12.72 6.76 14.41
C VAL A 202 -13.15 5.53 15.19
N GLU A 203 -12.70 5.38 16.44
CA GLU A 203 -13.09 4.29 17.34
C GLU A 203 -14.61 4.28 17.61
N GLN A 204 -15.27 5.45 17.63
CA GLN A 204 -16.71 5.57 17.78
C GLN A 204 -17.49 5.30 16.48
N GLY A 205 -16.83 4.95 15.37
CA GLY A 205 -17.46 4.75 14.07
C GLY A 205 -18.07 6.01 13.45
N LYS A 206 -17.69 7.21 13.93
CA LYS A 206 -18.25 8.50 13.51
C LYS A 206 -17.44 9.18 12.39
N LEU A 207 -16.29 8.64 12.04
CA LEU A 207 -15.39 9.25 11.06
C LEU A 207 -15.06 8.27 9.95
N PHE A 208 -15.20 8.79 8.72
CA PHE A 208 -14.64 8.24 7.50
C PHE A 208 -14.90 6.75 7.30
N ASP A 209 -16.11 6.41 6.85
CA ASP A 209 -16.28 5.13 6.20
C ASP A 209 -15.73 5.25 4.76
N PRO A 210 -14.62 4.59 4.42
CA PRO A 210 -14.08 4.63 3.06
C PRO A 210 -15.05 4.06 2.02
N SER A 211 -16.02 3.25 2.43
CA SER A 211 -16.98 2.59 1.54
C SER A 211 -17.88 3.57 0.78
N ASP A 212 -18.05 4.80 1.28
CA ASP A 212 -18.84 5.83 0.63
C ASP A 212 -18.07 6.57 -0.49
N LEU A 213 -16.76 6.31 -0.65
CA LEU A 213 -15.92 6.96 -1.63
C LEU A 213 -15.81 6.15 -2.93
N GLU A 214 -16.67 6.42 -3.91
CA GLU A 214 -16.57 5.76 -5.22
C GLU A 214 -15.38 6.24 -6.07
N ARG A 215 -14.96 7.51 -5.90
CA ARG A 215 -13.83 8.13 -6.65
C ARG A 215 -13.25 9.32 -5.86
N ALA A 216 -12.10 9.81 -6.34
CA ALA A 216 -11.50 11.03 -5.78
C ALA A 216 -12.49 12.21 -5.81
N ALA A 217 -12.59 12.92 -4.71
CA ALA A 217 -13.49 14.05 -4.55
C ALA A 217 -12.80 15.20 -3.83
N VAL A 218 -12.99 16.42 -4.35
CA VAL A 218 -12.60 17.67 -3.69
C VAL A 218 -13.87 18.34 -3.17
N SER A 219 -13.91 18.63 -1.88
CA SER A 219 -15.01 19.36 -1.27
C SER A 219 -14.49 20.46 -0.33
N ALA A 220 -15.34 21.46 -0.06
CA ALA A 220 -15.06 22.41 1.02
C ALA A 220 -15.11 21.68 2.38
N LEU A 221 -14.29 22.11 3.34
CA LEU A 221 -14.28 21.51 4.68
C LEU A 221 -15.60 21.70 5.42
N GLU A 222 -16.33 22.78 5.14
CA GLU A 222 -17.68 23.03 5.66
C GLU A 222 -18.69 21.97 5.19
N ASP A 223 -18.63 21.57 3.92
CA ASP A 223 -19.49 20.53 3.35
C ASP A 223 -19.05 19.14 3.82
N ALA A 224 -17.74 18.94 4.00
CA ALA A 224 -17.16 17.70 4.47
C ALA A 224 -17.43 17.48 5.98
N SER A 225 -17.67 18.52 6.77
CA SER A 225 -18.00 18.38 8.19
C SER A 225 -19.29 17.59 8.42
N ALA A 226 -20.20 17.52 7.46
CA ALA A 226 -21.36 16.63 7.48
C ALA A 226 -20.97 15.14 7.39
N THR A 227 -19.89 14.84 6.68
CA THR A 227 -19.33 13.48 6.49
C THR A 227 -18.24 13.17 7.52
N LEU A 228 -17.56 14.19 8.04
CA LEU A 228 -16.41 14.11 8.94
C LEU A 228 -16.78 14.23 10.43
N GLY A 229 -18.05 14.49 10.74
CA GLY A 229 -18.50 14.75 12.12
C GLY A 229 -18.09 16.13 12.63
N PRO A 230 -18.27 16.43 13.93
CA PRO A 230 -18.17 17.77 14.52
C PRO A 230 -16.72 18.26 14.72
N LEU A 231 -15.82 17.96 13.81
CA LEU A 231 -14.44 18.45 13.87
C LEU A 231 -14.31 19.80 13.20
N ASP A 232 -13.93 20.80 13.99
CA ASP A 232 -13.43 22.05 13.45
C ASP A 232 -12.04 21.83 12.83
N LEU A 233 -12.00 21.51 11.54
CA LEU A 233 -10.75 21.34 10.78
C LEU A 233 -10.23 22.68 10.23
N GLY A 234 -10.90 23.80 10.53
CA GLY A 234 -10.61 25.12 10.00
C GLY A 234 -11.27 25.35 8.64
N ASP A 235 -11.15 26.58 8.13
CA ASP A 235 -11.61 26.95 6.78
C ASP A 235 -10.66 26.39 5.73
N GLY A 236 -11.19 25.68 4.72
CA GLY A 236 -10.34 25.14 3.66
C GLY A 236 -11.04 24.10 2.77
N HIS A 237 -10.23 23.27 2.16
CA HIS A 237 -10.70 22.23 1.23
C HIS A 237 -10.09 20.87 1.62
N ILE A 238 -10.84 19.81 1.33
CA ILE A 238 -10.39 18.43 1.51
C ILE A 238 -10.38 17.72 0.16
N LEU A 239 -9.33 16.96 -0.09
CA LEU A 239 -9.26 16.00 -1.18
C LEU A 239 -9.30 14.60 -0.59
N ALA A 240 -10.36 13.86 -0.89
CA ALA A 240 -10.54 12.47 -0.50
C ALA A 240 -10.14 11.56 -1.67
N LEU A 241 -9.29 10.57 -1.41
CA LEU A 241 -8.76 9.62 -2.38
C LEU A 241 -9.01 8.21 -1.87
N PRO A 242 -9.87 7.41 -2.50
CA PRO A 242 -10.07 6.02 -2.13
C PRO A 242 -8.84 5.17 -2.46
N ILE A 243 -8.53 4.20 -1.61
CA ILE A 243 -7.51 3.18 -1.84
C ILE A 243 -8.23 1.87 -2.18
N ARG A 244 -7.88 1.27 -3.32
CA ARG A 244 -8.49 0.03 -3.79
C ARG A 244 -7.50 -1.13 -3.79
N VAL A 245 -7.96 -2.27 -3.31
CA VAL A 245 -7.23 -3.54 -3.42
C VAL A 245 -8.16 -4.55 -4.09
N GLU A 246 -7.73 -5.10 -5.22
CA GLU A 246 -8.51 -6.05 -6.03
C GLU A 246 -9.94 -5.57 -6.37
N GLY A 247 -10.08 -4.26 -6.64
CA GLY A 247 -11.35 -3.64 -7.02
C GLY A 247 -12.30 -3.32 -5.87
N ARG A 248 -11.93 -3.61 -4.63
CA ARG A 248 -12.68 -3.24 -3.42
C ARG A 248 -12.01 -2.05 -2.75
N ILE A 249 -12.80 -1.22 -2.10
CA ILE A 249 -12.26 -0.13 -1.28
C ILE A 249 -11.67 -0.73 -0.01
N ALA A 250 -10.34 -0.63 0.11
CA ALA A 250 -9.57 -1.11 1.24
C ALA A 250 -9.16 0.02 2.19
N GLY A 251 -9.51 1.27 1.86
CA GLY A 251 -9.19 2.43 2.66
C GLY A 251 -9.38 3.73 1.91
N ALA A 252 -8.92 4.81 2.51
CA ALA A 252 -8.84 6.11 1.86
C ALA A 252 -7.78 7.00 2.50
N VAL A 253 -7.38 8.01 1.74
CA VAL A 253 -6.52 9.10 2.19
C VAL A 253 -7.26 10.42 2.02
N TRP A 254 -7.10 11.33 2.97
CA TRP A 254 -7.63 12.67 2.93
C TRP A 254 -6.48 13.67 3.10
N LEU A 255 -6.37 14.60 2.15
CA LEU A 255 -5.45 15.73 2.21
C LEU A 255 -6.23 16.98 2.56
N LEU A 256 -5.72 17.78 3.48
CA LEU A 256 -6.35 19.02 3.91
C LEU A 256 -5.56 20.23 3.37
N ALA A 257 -6.28 21.20 2.85
CA ALA A 257 -5.74 22.44 2.32
C ALA A 257 -6.30 23.63 3.09
N ASP A 258 -5.43 24.38 3.74
CA ASP A 258 -5.80 25.64 4.36
C ASP A 258 -5.90 26.73 3.28
N GLY A 259 -7.09 27.30 3.08
CA GLY A 259 -7.35 28.39 2.15
C GLY A 259 -7.54 27.94 0.69
N ARG A 260 -6.46 27.82 -0.10
CA ARG A 260 -6.56 27.54 -1.54
C ARG A 260 -7.03 26.11 -1.85
N ALA A 261 -8.05 25.96 -2.70
CA ALA A 261 -8.50 24.67 -3.21
C ALA A 261 -7.38 23.89 -3.95
N PHE A 262 -7.58 22.60 -4.13
CA PHE A 262 -6.68 21.76 -4.90
C PHE A 262 -6.75 22.09 -6.38
N ALA A 263 -5.60 22.30 -7.01
CA ALA A 263 -5.52 22.45 -8.46
C ALA A 263 -5.61 21.05 -9.12
N ALA A 264 -6.06 21.01 -10.37
CA ALA A 264 -6.25 19.74 -11.08
C ALA A 264 -4.95 18.91 -11.18
N ASP A 265 -3.80 19.58 -11.39
CA ASP A 265 -2.49 18.94 -11.42
C ASP A 265 -2.02 18.42 -10.04
N GLU A 266 -2.47 19.02 -8.94
CA GLU A 266 -2.24 18.53 -7.58
C GLU A 266 -3.05 17.24 -7.32
N VAL A 267 -4.30 17.20 -7.78
CA VAL A 267 -5.16 16.02 -7.69
C VAL A 267 -4.57 14.87 -8.50
N GLU A 268 -4.19 15.12 -9.75
CA GLU A 268 -3.56 14.11 -10.62
C GLU A 268 -2.29 13.51 -10.00
N ARG A 269 -1.41 14.35 -9.43
CA ARG A 269 -0.22 13.86 -8.72
C ARG A 269 -0.56 13.05 -7.48
N ALA A 270 -1.59 13.44 -6.74
CA ALA A 270 -2.02 12.69 -5.56
C ALA A 270 -2.62 11.34 -5.94
N GLU A 271 -3.44 11.28 -6.99
CA GLU A 271 -3.99 10.03 -7.54
C GLU A 271 -2.88 9.05 -7.95
N LEU A 272 -1.84 9.53 -8.65
CA LEU A 272 -0.69 8.70 -9.03
C LEU A 272 0.03 8.07 -7.81
N VAL A 273 0.17 8.79 -6.71
CA VAL A 273 0.77 8.25 -5.49
C VAL A 273 -0.14 7.20 -4.85
N VAL A 274 -1.46 7.43 -4.83
CA VAL A 274 -2.42 6.46 -4.29
C VAL A 274 -2.44 5.18 -5.14
N GLU A 275 -2.41 5.28 -6.48
CA GLU A 275 -2.29 4.11 -7.37
C GLU A 275 -1.03 3.28 -7.06
N GLN A 276 0.10 3.93 -6.77
CA GLN A 276 1.32 3.21 -6.37
C GLN A 276 1.17 2.55 -4.98
N ALA A 277 0.46 3.19 -4.05
CA ALA A 277 0.15 2.60 -2.76
C ALA A 277 -0.80 1.38 -2.90
N GLU A 278 -1.80 1.45 -3.77
CA GLU A 278 -2.69 0.32 -4.11
C GLU A 278 -1.89 -0.88 -4.63
N LEU A 279 -0.99 -0.65 -5.59
CA LEU A 279 -0.11 -1.70 -6.12
C LEU A 279 0.80 -2.29 -5.03
N ALA A 280 1.34 -1.45 -4.15
CA ALA A 280 2.17 -1.90 -3.03
C ALA A 280 1.38 -2.78 -2.04
N LEU A 281 0.14 -2.40 -1.71
CA LEU A 281 -0.76 -3.20 -0.86
C LEU A 281 -1.09 -4.55 -1.52
N ILE A 282 -1.44 -4.56 -2.80
CA ILE A 282 -1.70 -5.81 -3.54
C ILE A 282 -0.48 -6.73 -3.51
N ASN A 283 0.72 -6.17 -3.73
CA ASN A 283 1.95 -6.96 -3.72
C ASN A 283 2.29 -7.50 -2.33
N SER A 284 2.10 -6.70 -1.27
CA SER A 284 2.34 -7.15 0.11
C SER A 284 1.37 -8.28 0.51
N GLU A 285 0.08 -8.18 0.17
CA GLU A 285 -0.90 -9.24 0.41
C GLU A 285 -0.54 -10.54 -0.33
N ARG A 286 -0.20 -10.42 -1.61
CA ARG A 286 0.24 -11.58 -2.42
C ARG A 286 1.51 -12.22 -1.88
N PHE A 287 2.45 -11.39 -1.41
CA PHE A 287 3.69 -11.88 -0.79
C PHE A 287 3.39 -12.66 0.50
N LEU A 288 2.50 -12.14 1.35
CA LEU A 288 2.09 -12.82 2.59
C LEU A 288 1.38 -14.14 2.29
N GLN A 289 0.43 -14.15 1.35
CA GLN A 289 -0.25 -15.38 0.93
C GLN A 289 0.72 -16.41 0.34
N ALA A 290 1.67 -15.97 -0.49
CA ALA A 290 2.69 -16.86 -1.04
C ALA A 290 3.60 -17.41 0.06
N ARG A 291 3.95 -16.59 1.07
CA ARG A 291 4.75 -16.97 2.22
C ARG A 291 3.99 -17.97 3.11
N GLU A 292 2.71 -17.74 3.36
CA GLU A 292 1.87 -18.66 4.13
C GLU A 292 1.75 -20.01 3.42
N LYS A 293 1.44 -20.02 2.11
CA LYS A 293 1.43 -21.26 1.31
C LYS A 293 2.80 -21.96 1.30
N ALA A 294 3.91 -21.19 1.31
CA ALA A 294 5.24 -21.77 1.38
C ALA A 294 5.59 -22.39 2.74
N PHE A 295 4.75 -22.21 3.78
CA PHE A 295 4.93 -22.75 5.12
C PHE A 295 4.01 -23.92 5.49
N VAL A 296 3.08 -24.28 4.62
CA VAL A 296 2.13 -25.38 4.80
C VAL A 296 2.56 -26.57 3.94
N ASP A 297 2.35 -27.77 4.46
CA ASP A 297 2.53 -29.03 3.72
C ASP A 297 1.27 -29.34 2.89
N ASP A 298 1.44 -29.57 1.59
CA ASP A 298 0.34 -29.76 0.65
C ASP A 298 -0.51 -31.02 0.91
N VAL A 299 0.04 -32.01 1.63
CA VAL A 299 -0.64 -33.28 1.92
C VAL A 299 -1.45 -33.19 3.21
N THR A 300 -0.86 -32.69 4.27
CA THR A 300 -1.42 -32.73 5.63
C THR A 300 -2.08 -31.44 6.07
N SER A 301 -1.83 -30.33 5.38
CA SER A 301 -2.21 -28.96 5.75
C SER A 301 -1.61 -28.48 7.07
N LEU A 302 -0.66 -29.22 7.65
CA LEU A 302 0.15 -28.80 8.78
C LEU A 302 1.29 -27.89 8.31
N TYR A 303 2.01 -27.28 9.25
CA TYR A 303 3.23 -26.57 8.91
C TYR A 303 4.28 -27.50 8.33
N ASN A 304 5.07 -27.03 7.36
CA ASN A 304 6.18 -27.80 6.80
C ASN A 304 7.48 -27.60 7.59
N ALA A 305 8.54 -28.35 7.23
CA ALA A 305 9.84 -28.27 7.88
C ALA A 305 10.42 -26.84 7.95
N ARG A 306 10.24 -26.04 6.89
CA ARG A 306 10.75 -24.65 6.84
C ARG A 306 10.14 -23.79 7.94
N TYR A 307 8.82 -23.86 8.14
CA TYR A 307 8.15 -23.14 9.20
C TYR A 307 8.56 -23.65 10.58
N LEU A 308 8.60 -25.00 10.76
CA LEU A 308 9.01 -25.62 12.01
C LEU A 308 10.39 -25.16 12.48
N LEU A 309 11.37 -25.13 11.58
CA LEU A 309 12.72 -24.66 11.90
C LEU A 309 12.72 -23.20 12.35
N SER A 310 11.98 -22.33 11.63
CA SER A 310 11.85 -20.92 12.01
C SER A 310 11.09 -20.73 13.32
N ALA A 311 10.03 -21.51 13.56
CA ALA A 311 9.26 -21.46 14.79
C ALA A 311 10.10 -21.91 15.99
N LEU A 312 10.86 -23.00 15.84
CA LEU A 312 11.74 -23.50 16.88
C LEU A 312 12.82 -22.50 17.27
N ASP A 313 13.43 -21.79 16.30
CA ASP A 313 14.40 -20.71 16.57
C ASP A 313 13.77 -19.60 17.43
N ARG A 314 12.55 -19.16 17.04
CA ARG A 314 11.84 -18.12 17.80
C ARG A 314 11.52 -18.57 19.23
N GLU A 315 11.02 -19.80 19.38
CA GLU A 315 10.61 -20.33 20.68
C GLU A 315 11.81 -20.62 21.60
N VAL A 316 12.94 -21.09 21.08
CA VAL A 316 14.20 -21.23 21.84
C VAL A 316 14.67 -19.88 22.36
N ASN A 317 14.70 -18.86 21.50
CA ASN A 317 15.07 -17.50 21.87
C ASN A 317 14.08 -16.88 22.89
N ARG A 318 12.78 -17.17 22.76
CA ARG A 318 11.76 -16.75 23.73
C ARG A 318 11.97 -17.43 25.08
N ALA A 319 12.11 -18.75 25.07
CA ALA A 319 12.31 -19.55 26.28
C ALA A 319 13.59 -19.15 27.05
N ALA A 320 14.67 -18.83 26.33
CA ALA A 320 15.91 -18.33 26.92
C ALA A 320 15.72 -17.00 27.64
N ARG A 321 14.95 -16.06 27.05
CA ARG A 321 14.67 -14.74 27.65
C ARG A 321 13.70 -14.82 28.83
N SER A 322 12.65 -15.63 28.74
CA SER A 322 11.62 -15.77 29.78
C SER A 322 11.96 -16.82 30.85
N GLN A 323 13.10 -17.52 30.73
CA GLN A 323 13.49 -18.65 31.58
C GLN A 323 12.40 -19.74 31.61
N SER A 324 11.67 -19.92 30.53
CA SER A 324 10.64 -20.94 30.39
C SER A 324 11.21 -22.21 29.75
N LYS A 325 10.38 -23.25 29.67
CA LYS A 325 10.76 -24.56 29.10
C LYS A 325 10.11 -24.68 27.73
N LEU A 326 10.78 -25.39 26.83
CA LEU A 326 10.26 -25.76 25.52
C LEU A 326 10.60 -27.20 25.23
N SER A 327 9.64 -27.99 24.78
CA SER A 327 9.91 -29.38 24.40
C SER A 327 9.65 -29.61 22.92
N VAL A 328 10.49 -30.43 22.32
CA VAL A 328 10.41 -30.87 20.92
C VAL A 328 10.08 -32.33 20.91
N LEU A 329 8.99 -32.72 20.25
CA LEU A 329 8.65 -34.10 19.92
C LEU A 329 8.99 -34.33 18.46
N PHE A 330 9.74 -35.38 18.17
CA PHE A 330 9.99 -35.88 16.82
C PHE A 330 9.31 -37.25 16.69
N LEU A 331 8.42 -37.37 15.69
CA LEU A 331 7.53 -38.53 15.54
C LEU A 331 7.69 -39.13 14.15
N ASP A 332 7.58 -40.46 14.08
CA ASP A 332 7.58 -41.19 12.80
C ASP A 332 6.51 -42.27 12.81
N LEU A 333 5.80 -42.41 11.70
CA LEU A 333 4.74 -43.40 11.55
C LEU A 333 5.31 -44.79 11.25
N ASP A 334 5.18 -45.69 12.19
CA ASP A 334 5.77 -47.02 12.13
C ASP A 334 5.27 -47.80 10.91
N ARG A 335 6.21 -48.36 10.13
CA ARG A 335 5.94 -49.19 8.95
C ARG A 335 5.08 -48.55 7.85
N PHE A 336 5.07 -47.21 7.76
CA PHE A 336 4.28 -46.47 6.75
C PHE A 336 4.59 -46.90 5.32
N LYS A 337 5.85 -47.24 5.01
CA LYS A 337 6.22 -47.77 3.69
C LYS A 337 5.38 -48.98 3.29
N ALA A 338 5.07 -49.90 4.22
CA ALA A 338 4.23 -51.07 3.93
C ALA A 338 2.79 -50.68 3.55
N VAL A 339 2.28 -49.55 4.08
CA VAL A 339 0.97 -49.03 3.68
C VAL A 339 1.01 -48.56 2.24
N ASN A 340 2.04 -47.82 1.86
CA ASN A 340 2.21 -47.34 0.47
C ASN A 340 2.40 -48.53 -0.49
N ASP A 341 3.23 -49.51 -0.15
CA ASP A 341 3.51 -50.66 -0.99
C ASP A 341 2.26 -51.53 -1.21
N ARG A 342 1.38 -51.62 -0.19
CA ARG A 342 0.18 -52.47 -0.25
C ARG A 342 -1.05 -51.75 -0.82
N PHE A 343 -1.25 -50.46 -0.52
CA PHE A 343 -2.49 -49.73 -0.80
C PHE A 343 -2.28 -48.55 -1.74
N GLY A 344 -1.04 -48.25 -2.11
CA GLY A 344 -0.67 -47.16 -3.00
C GLY A 344 -0.57 -45.82 -2.31
N HIS A 345 0.14 -44.88 -2.93
CA HIS A 345 0.44 -43.54 -2.41
C HIS A 345 -0.79 -42.67 -2.12
N LEU A 346 -1.93 -42.92 -2.80
CA LEU A 346 -3.16 -42.17 -2.52
C LEU A 346 -3.74 -42.50 -1.14
N ILE A 347 -3.68 -43.78 -0.73
CA ILE A 347 -4.10 -44.19 0.62
C ILE A 347 -3.09 -43.68 1.65
N GLY A 348 -1.78 -43.81 1.38
CA GLY A 348 -0.74 -43.26 2.23
C GLY A 348 -0.91 -41.75 2.49
N SER A 349 -1.18 -40.97 1.48
CA SER A 349 -1.43 -39.52 1.62
C SER A 349 -2.65 -39.22 2.50
N ARG A 350 -3.68 -40.07 2.50
CA ARG A 350 -4.83 -39.93 3.40
C ARG A 350 -4.48 -40.26 4.84
N VAL A 351 -3.77 -41.37 5.05
CA VAL A 351 -3.26 -41.75 6.37
C VAL A 351 -2.46 -40.60 6.98
N LEU A 352 -1.58 -39.98 6.20
CA LEU A 352 -0.82 -38.80 6.67
C LEU A 352 -1.72 -37.59 7.00
N ARG A 353 -2.79 -37.39 6.24
CA ARG A 353 -3.76 -36.30 6.50
C ARG A 353 -4.55 -36.57 7.78
N GLU A 354 -5.05 -37.81 7.96
CA GLU A 354 -5.77 -38.23 9.19
C GLU A 354 -4.85 -38.14 10.40
N LEU A 355 -3.59 -38.58 10.28
CA LEU A 355 -2.60 -38.42 11.34
C LEU A 355 -2.36 -36.95 11.67
N GLY A 356 -2.20 -36.09 10.65
CA GLY A 356 -2.02 -34.65 10.84
C GLY A 356 -3.16 -34.03 11.65
N ALA A 357 -4.41 -34.35 11.33
CA ALA A 357 -5.58 -33.88 12.07
C ALA A 357 -5.55 -34.37 13.53
N LEU A 358 -5.27 -35.65 13.75
CA LEU A 358 -5.18 -36.24 15.08
C LEU A 358 -4.08 -35.61 15.95
N LEU A 359 -2.92 -35.29 15.34
CA LEU A 359 -1.84 -34.60 16.04
C LEU A 359 -2.25 -33.16 16.42
N GLN A 360 -2.90 -32.43 15.49
CA GLN A 360 -3.36 -31.05 15.74
C GLN A 360 -4.41 -31.00 16.86
N GLU A 361 -5.34 -31.94 16.92
CA GLU A 361 -6.35 -32.06 17.98
C GLU A 361 -5.75 -32.46 19.34
N SER A 362 -4.58 -33.07 19.32
CA SER A 362 -3.93 -33.57 20.53
C SER A 362 -3.09 -32.55 21.28
N VAL A 363 -2.96 -31.33 20.75
CA VAL A 363 -2.13 -30.27 21.33
C VAL A 363 -2.92 -28.95 21.51
N ARG A 364 -2.32 -27.99 22.20
CA ARG A 364 -2.94 -26.67 22.45
C ARG A 364 -2.77 -25.73 21.25
N ALA A 365 -3.60 -24.71 21.15
CA ALA A 365 -3.50 -23.72 20.09
C ALA A 365 -2.16 -22.95 20.04
N ILE A 366 -1.45 -22.88 21.19
CA ILE A 366 -0.12 -22.24 21.27
C ILE A 366 1.02 -23.17 20.83
N ASP A 367 0.77 -24.48 20.74
CA ASP A 367 1.76 -25.45 20.30
C ASP A 367 1.81 -25.49 18.77
N THR A 368 2.96 -25.86 18.24
CA THR A 368 3.15 -25.91 16.78
C THR A 368 3.28 -27.36 16.33
N VAL A 369 2.46 -27.77 15.37
CA VAL A 369 2.53 -29.11 14.75
C VAL A 369 2.91 -28.94 13.28
N GLY A 370 3.83 -29.79 12.81
CA GLY A 370 4.21 -29.77 11.41
C GLY A 370 4.74 -31.09 10.91
N ARG A 371 4.73 -31.24 9.58
CA ARG A 371 5.35 -32.38 8.90
C ARG A 371 6.79 -32.02 8.53
N TYR A 372 7.73 -32.78 9.07
CA TYR A 372 9.15 -32.54 8.82
C TYR A 372 9.59 -33.10 7.46
N GLY A 373 9.09 -34.28 7.08
CA GLY A 373 9.29 -34.87 5.75
C GLY A 373 8.78 -36.30 5.70
N GLY A 374 8.41 -36.81 4.55
CA GLY A 374 7.97 -38.21 4.42
C GLY A 374 6.83 -38.57 5.37
N ASP A 375 7.13 -39.46 6.31
CA ASP A 375 6.27 -39.95 7.41
C ASP A 375 6.67 -39.35 8.78
N GLU A 376 7.54 -38.33 8.79
CA GLU A 376 8.05 -37.68 9.99
C GLU A 376 7.29 -36.41 10.33
N PHE A 377 6.96 -36.22 11.60
CA PHE A 377 6.27 -35.07 12.14
C PHE A 377 7.03 -34.47 13.31
N THR A 378 6.87 -33.21 13.56
CA THR A 378 7.48 -32.51 14.70
C THR A 378 6.44 -31.67 15.42
N ILE A 379 6.48 -31.70 16.76
CA ILE A 379 5.62 -30.88 17.61
C ILE A 379 6.49 -30.05 18.54
N LEU A 380 6.20 -28.75 18.62
CA LEU A 380 6.82 -27.83 19.56
C LEU A 380 5.83 -27.53 20.67
N LEU A 381 6.13 -27.98 21.89
CA LEU A 381 5.30 -27.77 23.08
C LEU A 381 5.85 -26.58 23.87
N VAL A 382 5.12 -25.47 23.80
CA VAL A 382 5.49 -24.21 24.43
C VAL A 382 5.26 -24.29 25.95
N ASP A 383 6.16 -23.68 26.72
CA ASP A 383 6.11 -23.64 28.20
C ASP A 383 5.92 -25.01 28.86
N THR A 384 6.48 -26.08 28.25
CA THR A 384 6.30 -27.48 28.67
C THR A 384 7.66 -28.11 28.91
N GLY A 385 7.83 -28.65 30.12
CA GLY A 385 9.03 -29.40 30.51
C GLY A 385 8.93 -30.88 30.16
N LEU A 386 10.00 -31.66 30.46
CA LEU A 386 10.16 -33.04 30.05
C LEU A 386 8.99 -33.93 30.50
N GLU A 387 8.58 -33.93 31.77
CA GLU A 387 7.48 -34.75 32.27
C GLU A 387 6.16 -34.48 31.56
N GLY A 388 5.83 -33.18 31.35
CA GLY A 388 4.66 -32.77 30.59
C GLY A 388 4.72 -33.21 29.12
N ALA A 389 5.90 -33.08 28.51
CA ALA A 389 6.12 -33.52 27.14
C ALA A 389 5.99 -35.03 26.95
N LEU A 390 6.53 -35.82 27.87
CA LEU A 390 6.37 -37.26 27.87
C LEU A 390 4.90 -37.68 28.02
N SER A 391 4.14 -37.02 28.90
CA SER A 391 2.70 -37.27 29.07
C SER A 391 1.91 -36.96 27.80
N VAL A 392 2.21 -35.83 27.13
CA VAL A 392 1.58 -35.48 25.85
C VAL A 392 1.98 -36.46 24.75
N ALA A 393 3.25 -36.83 24.67
CA ALA A 393 3.75 -37.77 23.68
C ALA A 393 3.09 -39.15 23.82
N ASP A 394 2.95 -39.70 25.06
CA ASP A 394 2.30 -40.97 25.26
C ASP A 394 0.79 -40.94 24.98
N ARG A 395 0.11 -39.85 25.32
CA ARG A 395 -1.29 -39.65 24.94
C ARG A 395 -1.47 -39.63 23.41
N ILE A 396 -0.61 -38.92 22.68
CA ILE A 396 -0.62 -38.93 21.21
C ILE A 396 -0.37 -40.34 20.67
N ARG A 397 0.65 -41.04 21.19
CA ARG A 397 0.96 -42.43 20.81
C ARG A 397 -0.24 -43.34 20.96
N GLN A 398 -0.93 -43.28 22.11
CA GLN A 398 -2.12 -44.09 22.38
C GLN A 398 -3.25 -43.72 21.42
N SER A 399 -3.55 -42.43 21.23
CA SER A 399 -4.58 -41.95 20.30
C SER A 399 -4.34 -42.45 18.87
N VAL A 400 -3.08 -42.46 18.40
CA VAL A 400 -2.72 -42.99 17.08
C VAL A 400 -2.90 -44.53 17.04
N ALA A 401 -2.48 -45.25 18.07
CA ALA A 401 -2.62 -46.73 18.12
C ALA A 401 -4.10 -47.17 18.14
N ASP A 402 -4.97 -46.42 18.77
CA ASP A 402 -6.40 -46.69 18.88
C ASP A 402 -7.20 -46.18 17.65
N HIS A 403 -6.61 -45.35 16.80
CA HIS A 403 -7.28 -44.80 15.61
C HIS A 403 -7.35 -45.82 14.48
N GLY A 404 -8.51 -45.95 13.84
CA GLY A 404 -8.73 -46.73 12.61
C GLY A 404 -8.58 -45.90 11.37
N PHE A 405 -7.40 -45.90 10.77
CA PHE A 405 -7.13 -45.10 9.58
C PHE A 405 -7.89 -45.61 8.35
N GLY A 406 -8.49 -44.73 7.57
CA GLY A 406 -9.23 -45.07 6.34
C GLY A 406 -10.62 -45.64 6.58
N ALA A 407 -11.19 -45.54 7.78
CA ALA A 407 -12.50 -46.10 8.15
C ALA A 407 -13.64 -45.60 7.27
N GLU A 408 -13.62 -44.37 6.78
CA GLU A 408 -14.61 -43.78 5.86
C GLU A 408 -14.74 -44.55 4.54
N ARG A 409 -13.75 -45.39 4.21
CA ARG A 409 -13.74 -46.23 2.96
C ARG A 409 -13.77 -47.71 3.27
N GLY A 410 -14.12 -48.10 4.47
CA GLY A 410 -14.17 -49.51 4.89
C GLY A 410 -12.79 -50.13 5.09
N LEU A 411 -11.73 -49.31 5.25
CA LEU A 411 -10.41 -49.76 5.66
C LEU A 411 -10.29 -49.53 7.18
N ASP A 412 -9.78 -50.51 7.92
CA ASP A 412 -9.43 -50.34 9.34
C ASP A 412 -7.92 -50.64 9.48
N LEU A 413 -7.11 -49.61 9.13
CA LEU A 413 -5.66 -49.75 9.24
C LEU A 413 -5.22 -49.31 10.63
N ARG A 414 -4.57 -50.21 11.37
CA ARG A 414 -3.99 -49.94 12.70
C ARG A 414 -2.51 -49.62 12.52
N LEU A 415 -2.15 -48.39 12.87
CA LEU A 415 -0.80 -47.90 12.78
C LEU A 415 -0.33 -47.37 14.14
N THR A 416 0.97 -47.33 14.33
CA THR A 416 1.58 -46.83 15.54
C THR A 416 2.63 -45.78 15.20
N ILE A 417 3.08 -45.03 16.18
CA ILE A 417 4.15 -44.05 16.05
C ILE A 417 5.26 -44.29 17.05
N SER A 418 6.48 -44.01 16.65
CA SER A 418 7.64 -43.91 17.55
C SER A 418 7.92 -42.44 17.80
N VAL A 419 8.12 -42.04 19.05
CA VAL A 419 8.26 -40.63 19.44
C VAL A 419 9.56 -40.45 20.23
N GLY A 420 10.32 -39.41 19.85
CA GLY A 420 11.49 -38.94 20.59
C GLY A 420 11.22 -37.56 21.20
N VAL A 421 11.68 -37.33 22.41
CA VAL A 421 11.44 -36.09 23.17
C VAL A 421 12.75 -35.45 23.60
N ALA A 422 12.92 -34.17 23.31
CA ALA A 422 14.00 -33.33 23.82
C ALA A 422 13.47 -32.01 24.39
N THR A 423 14.06 -31.50 25.47
CA THR A 423 13.57 -30.33 26.21
C THR A 423 14.66 -29.30 26.41
N PHE A 424 14.35 -28.02 26.13
CA PHE A 424 15.16 -26.87 26.47
C PHE A 424 14.92 -26.45 27.94
N PRO A 425 15.94 -26.06 28.71
CA PRO A 425 17.36 -26.05 28.34
C PRO A 425 18.08 -27.36 28.64
N VAL A 426 17.42 -28.38 29.24
CA VAL A 426 18.01 -29.58 29.83
C VAL A 426 18.84 -30.41 28.82
N HIS A 427 18.29 -30.58 27.60
CA HIS A 427 18.94 -31.42 26.59
C HIS A 427 19.73 -30.60 25.56
N GLY A 428 19.53 -29.28 25.53
CA GLY A 428 20.25 -28.38 24.63
C GLY A 428 19.68 -26.96 24.64
N GLU A 429 20.51 -26.02 24.20
CA GLU A 429 20.19 -24.61 24.16
C GLU A 429 20.06 -24.08 22.73
N SER A 430 20.18 -24.95 21.71
CA SER A 430 20.02 -24.57 20.31
C SER A 430 19.00 -25.45 19.59
N ARG A 431 18.43 -24.90 18.51
CA ARG A 431 17.52 -25.64 17.63
C ARG A 431 18.11 -26.96 17.14
N GLU A 432 19.34 -26.91 16.65
CA GLU A 432 20.03 -28.06 16.04
C GLU A 432 20.21 -29.17 17.07
N ARG A 433 20.58 -28.79 18.29
CA ARG A 433 20.81 -29.78 19.37
C ARG A 433 19.52 -30.44 19.83
N LEU A 434 18.45 -29.67 19.96
CA LEU A 434 17.14 -30.21 20.38
C LEU A 434 16.55 -31.15 19.34
N LEU A 435 16.62 -30.77 18.04
CA LEU A 435 16.14 -31.65 16.95
C LEU A 435 16.98 -32.93 16.85
N ASP A 436 18.30 -32.83 16.87
CA ASP A 436 19.21 -33.99 16.81
C ASP A 436 18.93 -34.98 17.92
N LEU A 437 18.70 -34.49 19.14
CA LEU A 437 18.43 -35.38 20.30
C LEU A 437 17.01 -35.95 20.27
N ALA A 438 16.02 -35.21 19.83
CA ALA A 438 14.66 -35.71 19.64
C ALA A 438 14.63 -36.81 18.55
N ASP A 439 15.29 -36.57 17.42
CA ASP A 439 15.41 -37.54 16.33
C ASP A 439 16.11 -38.83 16.80
N LYS A 440 17.27 -38.71 17.49
CA LYS A 440 17.97 -39.87 18.06
C LYS A 440 17.12 -40.66 19.06
N ALA A 441 16.35 -39.98 19.91
CA ALA A 441 15.41 -40.63 20.84
C ALA A 441 14.28 -41.35 20.09
N MET A 442 13.73 -40.77 19.02
CA MET A 442 12.75 -41.42 18.15
C MET A 442 13.35 -42.67 17.47
N TYR A 443 14.58 -42.58 16.99
CA TYR A 443 15.26 -43.75 16.42
C TYR A 443 15.51 -44.84 17.46
N LEU A 444 15.82 -44.49 18.71
CA LEU A 444 15.92 -45.45 19.83
C LEU A 444 14.56 -46.12 20.06
N ALA A 445 13.46 -45.39 20.06
CA ALA A 445 12.11 -45.95 20.18
C ALA A 445 11.83 -46.97 19.07
N LYS A 446 12.21 -46.71 17.83
CA LYS A 446 12.11 -47.65 16.70
C LYS A 446 12.94 -48.91 16.93
N ALA A 447 14.16 -48.80 17.48
CA ALA A 447 15.07 -49.90 17.73
C ALA A 447 14.59 -50.80 18.90
N LEU A 448 13.96 -50.21 19.91
CA LEU A 448 13.46 -50.94 21.09
C LEU A 448 12.12 -51.67 20.87
N GLY A 449 11.49 -51.51 19.69
CA GLY A 449 10.27 -52.29 19.37
C GLY A 449 9.14 -51.48 18.76
N ARG A 450 9.33 -50.19 18.54
CA ARG A 450 8.32 -49.24 18.02
C ARG A 450 7.17 -49.02 19.01
N ASN A 451 6.18 -48.19 18.59
CA ASN A 451 5.02 -47.86 19.40
C ASN A 451 5.38 -47.43 20.84
N MET A 452 6.34 -46.56 20.98
CA MET A 452 6.82 -46.07 22.28
C MET A 452 7.38 -44.66 22.22
N VAL A 453 7.55 -44.08 23.40
CA VAL A 453 8.14 -42.77 23.61
C VAL A 453 9.50 -42.96 24.28
N CYS A 454 10.54 -42.35 23.74
CA CYS A 454 11.85 -42.21 24.37
C CYS A 454 12.22 -40.73 24.53
N SER A 455 12.94 -40.42 25.59
CA SER A 455 13.51 -39.08 25.79
C SER A 455 15.00 -39.04 25.43
N ALA A 456 15.56 -37.86 25.33
CA ALA A 456 17.00 -37.67 25.18
C ALA A 456 17.81 -38.21 26.36
N ASP A 457 17.22 -38.33 27.56
CA ASP A 457 17.85 -38.99 28.75
C ASP A 457 18.09 -40.47 28.52
N ASP A 458 17.21 -41.14 27.77
CA ASP A 458 17.31 -42.59 27.51
C ASP A 458 18.49 -42.95 26.59
N LEU A 459 19.02 -41.96 25.83
CA LEU A 459 20.20 -42.13 24.98
C LEU A 459 21.49 -42.37 25.78
N SER A 460 21.51 -41.99 27.06
CA SER A 460 22.67 -42.13 27.95
C SER A 460 22.67 -43.39 28.78
N GLN A 461 21.58 -44.19 28.72
CA GLN A 461 21.50 -45.43 29.47
C GLN A 461 22.08 -46.61 28.66
N PRO A 462 23.08 -47.37 29.19
CA PRO A 462 23.53 -48.59 28.52
C PRO A 462 22.37 -49.56 28.42
N SER A 463 22.14 -50.12 27.22
CA SER A 463 21.07 -51.05 26.86
C SER A 463 20.78 -52.05 28.03
N ARG A 464 19.64 -51.90 28.69
CA ARG A 464 19.07 -52.94 29.49
C ARG A 464 18.72 -54.12 28.57
N ASN A 465 19.58 -55.08 28.56
CA ASN A 465 19.41 -56.39 27.88
C ASN A 465 18.22 -57.14 28.54
N PRO A 466 17.06 -57.32 27.86
CA PRO A 466 15.99 -58.12 28.41
C PRO A 466 16.25 -59.61 28.11
N GLY A 467 17.28 -60.19 28.72
CA GLY A 467 17.65 -61.59 28.44
C GLY A 467 18.69 -62.19 29.38
N GLY A 468 18.52 -62.00 30.69
CA GLY A 468 19.25 -62.74 31.70
C GLY A 468 18.33 -63.68 32.50
N GLY A 469 17.72 -64.61 31.79
CA GLY A 469 17.09 -65.74 32.44
C GLY A 469 18.16 -66.67 32.94
N SER A 470 18.45 -66.65 34.23
CA SER A 470 19.17 -67.70 34.94
C SER A 470 18.35 -69.01 34.90
N ALA A 471 18.84 -69.97 34.23
CA ALA A 471 18.41 -71.37 34.47
C ALA A 471 19.34 -72.03 35.48
N PRO A 472 18.81 -72.88 36.35
CA PRO A 472 19.56 -73.60 37.41
C PRO A 472 20.50 -74.65 36.90
#